data_f65c91f02d81ade3c45e3abea011f377
#
_entry.id   f65c91f02d81ade3c45e3abea011f377
#
_cell.length_a   1.000
_cell.length_b   1.000
_cell.length_c   1.000
_cell.angle_alpha   90.00
_cell.angle_beta   90.00
_cell.angle_gamma   90.00
#
_symmetry.space_group_name_H-M   'P 1'
#
loop_
_entity.id
_entity.type
_entity.pdbx_description
1 polymer ?
#
loop_
_entity_poly.entity_id
_entity_poly.type
_entity_poly.pdbx_seq_one_letter_code
_entity_poly.pdbx_strand_id
1 'polypeptide(L)' 'MSRGTVKFFNEFKGFGFIKEENSTKEYFVHSSGLKENITENDIVTFDLDQGKKGLNAVNVKLA' A
#
# COMPACT_ATOMS: atom_id res chain seq x y z
N MET A 1 3.68 7.71 -9.92
CA MET A 1 2.61 7.15 -9.07
C MET A 1 2.30 5.73 -9.53
N SER A 2 2.28 4.79 -8.61
CA SER A 2 2.03 3.40 -8.92
C SER A 2 0.59 3.03 -8.58
N ARG A 3 0.14 1.91 -9.14
CA ARG A 3 -1.21 1.42 -8.92
C ARG A 3 -1.15 -0.05 -8.57
N GLY A 4 -2.00 -0.47 -7.66
CA GLY A 4 -2.04 -1.86 -7.24
C GLY A 4 -3.30 -2.21 -6.50
N THR A 5 -3.32 -3.43 -5.98
CA THR A 5 -4.45 -3.97 -5.23
C THR A 5 -4.00 -4.28 -3.82
N VAL A 6 -4.78 -3.86 -2.83
CA VAL A 6 -4.50 -4.16 -1.44
C VAL A 6 -4.64 -5.67 -1.23
N LYS A 7 -3.56 -6.32 -0.85
CA LYS A 7 -3.58 -7.76 -0.59
C LYS A 7 -4.22 -8.03 0.77
N PHE A 8 -3.83 -7.27 1.78
CA PHE A 8 -4.53 -7.24 3.06
C PHE A 8 -4.12 -5.97 3.80
N PHE A 9 -4.92 -5.59 4.78
CA PHE A 9 -4.58 -4.51 5.67
C PHE A 9 -5.12 -4.80 7.06
N ASN A 10 -4.25 -4.74 8.07
CA ASN A 10 -4.60 -4.98 9.46
C ASN A 10 -4.73 -3.64 10.18
N GLU A 11 -5.98 -3.23 10.43
CA GLU A 11 -6.25 -1.93 11.05
C GLU A 11 -5.76 -1.87 12.50
N PHE A 12 -5.76 -2.98 13.19
CA PHE A 12 -5.31 -3.00 14.59
C PHE A 12 -3.82 -2.77 14.70
N LYS A 13 -3.05 -3.37 13.80
CA LYS A 13 -1.60 -3.22 13.80
C LYS A 13 -1.14 -2.06 12.93
N GLY A 14 -2.01 -1.54 12.08
CA GLY A 14 -1.73 -0.37 11.26
C GLY A 14 -0.79 -0.64 10.09
N PHE A 15 -0.85 -1.82 9.48
CA PHE A 15 -0.02 -2.12 8.32
C PHE A 15 -0.72 -3.10 7.39
N GLY A 16 -0.20 -3.17 6.17
CA GLY A 16 -0.67 -4.11 5.19
C GLY A 16 0.30 -4.22 4.03
N PHE A 17 -0.13 -4.88 2.97
CA PHE A 17 0.65 -5.04 1.75
C PHE A 17 -0.19 -4.72 0.53
N ILE A 18 0.44 -4.10 -0.46
CA ILE A 18 -0.17 -3.77 -1.74
C ILE A 18 0.62 -4.50 -2.82
N LYS A 19 -0.09 -5.25 -3.67
CA LYS A 19 0.52 -5.90 -4.81
C LYS A 19 0.47 -4.94 -6.00
N GLU A 20 1.63 -4.65 -6.57
CA GLU A 20 1.72 -3.75 -7.72
C GLU A 20 1.05 -4.36 -8.94
N GLU A 21 0.29 -3.55 -9.69
CA GLU A 21 -0.38 -3.98 -10.90
C GLU A 21 0.66 -4.41 -11.95
N ASN A 22 0.36 -5.49 -12.65
CA ASN A 22 1.22 -6.05 -13.69
C ASN A 22 2.60 -6.50 -13.19
N SER A 23 2.70 -6.83 -11.92
CA SER A 23 3.96 -7.23 -11.31
C SER A 23 3.69 -8.26 -10.22
N THR A 24 4.72 -8.99 -9.82
CA THR A 24 4.65 -9.88 -8.67
C THR A 24 5.14 -9.20 -7.40
N LYS A 25 5.55 -7.94 -7.50
CA LYS A 25 6.09 -7.21 -6.36
C LYS A 25 5.01 -6.77 -5.40
N GLU A 26 5.32 -6.85 -4.11
CA GLU A 26 4.44 -6.41 -3.04
C GLU A 26 5.17 -5.37 -2.22
N TYR A 27 4.44 -4.36 -1.77
CA TYR A 27 5.04 -3.28 -0.99
C TYR A 27 4.31 -3.15 0.34
N PHE A 28 5.09 -2.92 1.38
CA PHE A 28 4.58 -2.68 2.71
C PHE A 28 3.92 -1.29 2.77
N VAL A 29 2.76 -1.21 3.44
CA VAL A 29 2.09 0.06 3.67
C VAL A 29 1.78 0.19 5.16
N HIS A 30 2.12 1.33 5.74
CA HIS A 30 1.79 1.65 7.12
C HIS A 30 0.61 2.62 7.14
N SER A 31 -0.18 2.58 8.20
CA SER A 31 -1.36 3.45 8.32
C SER A 31 -1.02 4.93 8.16
N SER A 32 0.17 5.34 8.57
CA SER A 32 0.61 6.73 8.42
C SER A 32 0.81 7.13 6.96
N GLY A 33 0.94 6.17 6.06
CA GLY A 33 1.09 6.43 4.63
C GLY A 33 -0.23 6.49 3.87
N LEU A 34 -1.35 6.32 4.54
CA LEU A 34 -2.66 6.32 3.90
C LEU A 34 -3.24 7.72 3.84
N LYS A 35 -3.81 8.07 2.70
CA LYS A 35 -4.61 9.29 2.54
C LYS A 35 -6.09 8.99 2.76
N GLU A 36 -6.49 7.75 2.55
CA GLU A 36 -7.86 7.30 2.69
C GLU A 36 -7.86 5.92 3.34
N ASN A 37 -8.97 5.53 3.93
CA ASN A 37 -9.12 4.18 4.46
C ASN A 37 -9.17 3.19 3.31
N ILE A 38 -8.42 2.10 3.46
CA ILE A 38 -8.37 1.05 2.47
C ILE A 38 -8.72 -0.28 3.11
N THR A 39 -9.20 -1.22 2.30
CA THR A 39 -9.50 -2.57 2.73
C THR A 39 -8.95 -3.56 1.73
N GLU A 40 -8.98 -4.83 2.11
CA GLU A 40 -8.55 -5.92 1.24
C GLU A 40 -9.26 -5.86 -0.11
N ASN A 41 -8.50 -6.07 -1.17
CA ASN A 41 -8.95 -6.06 -2.56
C ASN A 41 -9.28 -4.68 -3.15
N ASP A 42 -9.06 -3.61 -2.42
CA ASP A 42 -9.25 -2.28 -2.99
C ASP A 42 -8.16 -1.98 -4.02
N ILE A 43 -8.54 -1.29 -5.08
CA ILE A 43 -7.58 -0.79 -6.07
C ILE A 43 -7.13 0.59 -5.59
N VAL A 44 -5.83 0.77 -5.49
CA VAL A 44 -5.26 1.99 -4.93
C VAL A 44 -4.16 2.54 -5.82
N THR A 45 -3.89 3.82 -5.66
CA THR A 45 -2.69 4.45 -6.22
C THR A 45 -1.78 4.85 -5.06
N PHE A 46 -0.48 4.81 -5.29
CA PHE A 46 0.47 5.08 -4.24
C PHE A 46 1.81 5.51 -4.83
N ASP A 47 2.62 6.15 -3.98
CA ASP A 47 4.01 6.44 -4.29
C ASP A 47 4.89 5.49 -3.50
N LEU A 48 6.13 5.34 -3.93
CA LEU A 48 7.09 4.51 -3.23
C LEU A 48 8.12 5.38 -2.55
N ASP A 49 8.43 5.04 -1.31
CA ASP A 49 9.42 5.74 -0.53
C ASP A 49 10.34 4.71 0.10
N GLN A 50 11.63 5.01 0.12
CA GLN A 50 12.59 4.07 0.68
C GLN A 50 12.65 4.20 2.19
N GLY A 51 12.25 3.13 2.87
CA GLY A 51 12.33 3.04 4.31
C GLY A 51 13.53 2.23 4.75
N LYS A 52 13.64 1.99 6.05
CA LYS A 52 14.77 1.24 6.64
C LYS A 52 14.81 -0.21 6.17
N LYS A 53 13.67 -0.79 5.82
CA LYS A 53 13.57 -2.19 5.44
C LYS A 53 13.25 -2.38 3.97
N GLY A 54 13.37 -1.34 3.16
CA GLY A 54 13.06 -1.39 1.74
C GLY A 54 12.00 -0.38 1.35
N LEU A 55 11.38 -0.60 0.21
CA LEU A 55 10.38 0.33 -0.32
C LEU A 55 9.05 0.18 0.39
N ASN A 56 8.47 1.31 0.76
CA ASN A 56 7.16 1.38 1.38
C ASN A 56 6.21 2.16 0.47
N ALA A 57 4.94 1.77 0.47
CA ALA A 57 3.92 2.54 -0.22
C ALA A 57 3.49 3.70 0.67
N VAL A 58 3.44 4.89 0.10
CA VAL A 58 3.03 6.11 0.81
C VAL A 58 2.04 6.87 -0.07
N ASN A 59 1.35 7.83 0.51
CA ASN A 59 0.32 8.62 -0.20
C ASN A 59 -0.73 7.71 -0.85
N VAL A 60 -1.10 6.66 -0.14
CA VAL A 60 -2.03 5.65 -0.65
C VAL A 60 -3.44 6.18 -0.62
N LYS A 61 -4.13 6.07 -1.74
CA LYS A 61 -5.53 6.47 -1.85
C LYS A 61 -6.25 5.58 -2.83
N LEU A 62 -7.57 5.56 -2.76
CA LEU A 62 -8.38 4.79 -3.67
C LEU A 62 -8.21 5.31 -5.11
N ALA A 63 -8.10 4.37 -6.03
CA ALA A 63 -7.92 4.71 -7.43
C ALA A 63 -9.20 5.27 -8.04
#